data_f3b5eda8990a01d500f629119e2e51bf
#
_entry.id   f3b5eda8990a01d500f629119e2e51bf
#
_cell.length_a   1.000
_cell.length_b   1.000
_cell.length_c   1.000
_cell.angle_alpha   90.00
_cell.angle_beta   90.00
_cell.angle_gamma   90.00
#
_symmetry.space_group_name_H-M   'P 1'
#
loop_
_entity.id
_entity.type
_entity.pdbx_description
1 polymer ?
#
loop_
_entity_poly.entity_id
_entity_poly.type
_entity_poly.pdbx_seq_one_letter_code
_entity_poly.pdbx_strand_id
1 'polypeptide(L)'
;VTSTAPDVPRPHRARSVALLTAVSAVSAVSPLIALPLITRAAGPGGFAEIAIGQALGTLAATLITFGWAVRGPVEAARSSHPSRVFRASIVVRGANSLVVLPLVALIAALASHADDHALAIVSALAFSLQGLSLGWYAVGVGRPLLSLVFDALPRIILNLVGALAALLTATPLLYPAILLVGTFAAFVAATWFIGFRERFSVRGALTDARGAYRGGWRTALAAGLLTFSETAPLSTLGVAGSPAAIGFAPFDRVLKYGYIGVYMITGSFQGWVSSAQGDAGLRRMRRAVGIHALLAVALGAGFALVAPWATPVVLGPGFEIAPLTALFGGIALAAMTVATALGICVVLPSGRDGAYLAAVCVGAILIVPAVLAGSALLGVAGAAGGVAVVQVAVLTVFTVTALPVLRGR
;
A
#
# COMPACT_ATOMS: atom_id res chain seq x y z
N VAL A 1 5.76 -40.89 16.82
CA VAL A 1 5.78 -40.97 15.34
C VAL A 1 6.36 -39.66 14.85
N THR A 2 7.65 -39.64 14.61
CA THR A 2 8.40 -38.47 14.03
C THR A 2 8.12 -38.42 12.54
N SER A 3 7.22 -37.54 12.13
CA SER A 3 7.00 -37.21 10.70
C SER A 3 8.18 -36.40 10.20
N THR A 4 9.10 -37.02 9.49
CA THR A 4 10.12 -36.35 8.69
C THR A 4 9.46 -35.72 7.48
N ALA A 5 9.21 -34.42 7.53
CA ALA A 5 8.83 -33.66 6.35
C ALA A 5 9.96 -33.77 5.29
N PRO A 6 9.64 -33.99 3.99
CA PRO A 6 10.66 -34.10 2.95
C PRO A 6 11.48 -32.81 2.84
N ASP A 7 12.79 -32.96 3.00
CA ASP A 7 13.77 -31.88 2.93
C ASP A 7 13.88 -31.42 1.45
N VAL A 8 13.17 -30.36 1.11
CA VAL A 8 13.24 -29.72 -0.23
C VAL A 8 14.61 -29.04 -0.36
N PRO A 9 15.39 -29.32 -1.40
CA PRO A 9 16.78 -28.83 -1.54
C PRO A 9 16.87 -27.32 -1.38
N ARG A 10 17.69 -26.88 -0.42
CA ARG A 10 17.91 -25.47 -0.01
C ARG A 10 18.25 -24.47 -1.14
N PRO A 11 18.99 -24.82 -2.23
CA PRO A 11 19.35 -23.86 -3.28
C PRO A 11 18.16 -23.34 -4.11
N HIS A 12 17.12 -24.13 -4.32
CA HIS A 12 15.92 -23.69 -5.06
C HIS A 12 15.09 -22.66 -4.28
N ARG A 13 15.03 -22.75 -2.95
CA ARG A 13 14.31 -21.78 -2.10
C ARG A 13 14.99 -20.41 -2.09
N ALA A 14 16.30 -20.34 -1.96
CA ALA A 14 17.05 -19.09 -1.96
C ALA A 14 16.90 -18.33 -3.29
N ARG A 15 17.00 -19.04 -4.43
CA ARG A 15 16.80 -18.45 -5.76
C ARG A 15 15.37 -17.93 -5.97
N SER A 16 14.36 -18.66 -5.49
CA SER A 16 12.95 -18.22 -5.59
C SER A 16 12.69 -17.00 -4.73
N VAL A 17 13.24 -16.94 -3.51
CA VAL A 17 13.12 -15.77 -2.63
C VAL A 17 13.81 -14.55 -3.24
N ALA A 18 15.04 -14.71 -3.74
CA ALA A 18 15.76 -13.62 -4.40
C ALA A 18 15.00 -13.09 -5.62
N LEU A 19 14.43 -13.97 -6.44
CA LEU A 19 13.64 -13.58 -7.61
C LEU A 19 12.35 -12.82 -7.18
N LEU A 20 11.62 -13.32 -6.18
CA LEU A 20 10.43 -12.63 -5.66
C LEU A 20 10.78 -11.24 -5.11
N THR A 21 11.88 -11.12 -4.38
CA THR A 21 12.36 -9.83 -3.85
C THR A 21 12.73 -8.87 -4.98
N ALA A 22 13.47 -9.35 -5.99
CA ALA A 22 13.84 -8.55 -7.15
C ALA A 22 12.61 -8.08 -7.95
N VAL A 23 11.65 -8.97 -8.18
CA VAL A 23 10.37 -8.67 -8.86
C VAL A 23 9.59 -7.60 -8.09
N SER A 24 9.50 -7.74 -6.77
CA SER A 24 8.81 -6.76 -5.91
C SER A 24 9.50 -5.41 -5.94
N ALA A 25 10.84 -5.37 -5.87
CA ALA A 25 11.62 -4.14 -5.94
C ALA A 25 11.45 -3.42 -7.29
N VAL A 26 11.54 -4.14 -8.41
CA VAL A 26 11.34 -3.56 -9.75
C VAL A 26 9.91 -3.04 -9.93
N SER A 27 8.91 -3.77 -9.42
CA SER A 27 7.50 -3.33 -9.45
C SER A 27 7.28 -2.05 -8.64
N ALA A 28 7.98 -1.88 -7.52
CA ALA A 28 7.88 -0.68 -6.69
C ALA A 28 8.55 0.55 -7.34
N VAL A 29 9.58 0.34 -8.17
CA VAL A 29 10.31 1.42 -8.85
C VAL A 29 9.60 1.89 -10.13
N SER A 30 8.84 1.04 -10.81
CA SER A 30 8.20 1.40 -12.10
C SER A 30 7.32 2.65 -12.05
N PRO A 31 6.51 2.91 -10.99
CA PRO A 31 5.76 4.15 -10.89
C PRO A 31 6.64 5.40 -10.74
N LEU A 32 7.85 5.27 -10.16
CA LEU A 32 8.79 6.38 -10.05
C LEU A 32 9.30 6.85 -11.42
N ILE A 33 9.54 5.90 -12.34
CA ILE A 33 9.98 6.22 -13.70
C ILE A 33 8.82 6.84 -14.51
N ALA A 34 7.59 6.36 -14.32
CA ALA A 34 6.41 6.88 -15.00
C ALA A 34 6.01 8.27 -14.48
N LEU A 35 6.32 8.60 -13.22
CA LEU A 35 5.87 9.81 -12.55
C LEU A 35 6.23 11.12 -13.29
N PRO A 36 7.49 11.36 -13.73
CA PRO A 36 7.85 12.55 -14.47
C PRO A 36 7.13 12.70 -15.81
N LEU A 37 6.76 11.59 -16.45
CA LEU A 37 6.00 11.59 -17.70
C LEU A 37 4.55 11.99 -17.46
N ILE A 38 3.95 11.43 -16.40
CA ILE A 38 2.56 11.71 -16.01
C ILE A 38 2.40 13.17 -15.59
N THR A 39 3.33 13.70 -14.77
CA THR A 39 3.26 15.09 -14.31
C THR A 39 3.37 16.09 -15.45
N ARG A 40 4.24 15.82 -16.43
CA ARG A 40 4.38 16.66 -17.63
C ARG A 40 3.15 16.57 -18.54
N ALA A 41 2.52 15.40 -18.65
CA ALA A 41 1.31 15.22 -19.46
C ALA A 41 0.07 15.87 -18.82
N ALA A 42 -0.07 15.76 -17.49
CA ALA A 42 -1.28 16.14 -16.78
C ALA A 42 -1.24 17.56 -16.18
N GLY A 43 -0.04 18.11 -15.96
CA GLY A 43 0.12 19.33 -15.18
C GLY A 43 -0.30 19.17 -13.71
N PRO A 44 -0.19 20.21 -12.87
CA PRO A 44 -0.50 20.11 -11.43
C PRO A 44 -1.95 19.71 -11.14
N GLY A 45 -2.92 20.30 -11.83
CA GLY A 45 -4.35 20.00 -11.66
C GLY A 45 -4.69 18.56 -12.05
N GLY A 46 -4.34 18.14 -13.26
CA GLY A 46 -4.60 16.78 -13.73
C GLY A 46 -3.85 15.71 -12.91
N PHE A 47 -2.64 16.04 -12.44
CA PHE A 47 -1.92 15.15 -11.54
C PHE A 47 -2.63 14.99 -10.18
N ALA A 48 -3.22 16.06 -9.64
CA ALA A 48 -4.01 15.99 -8.43
C ALA A 48 -5.23 15.07 -8.60
N GLU A 49 -5.95 15.16 -9.73
CA GLU A 49 -7.06 14.27 -10.05
C GLU A 49 -6.63 12.79 -10.11
N ILE A 50 -5.51 12.50 -10.79
CA ILE A 50 -4.93 11.14 -10.82
C ILE A 50 -4.56 10.68 -9.42
N ALA A 51 -3.96 11.53 -8.60
CA ALA A 51 -3.52 11.20 -7.26
C ALA A 51 -4.69 10.97 -6.29
N ILE A 52 -5.76 11.79 -6.36
CA ILE A 52 -7.02 11.59 -5.64
C ILE A 52 -7.63 10.24 -6.02
N GLY A 53 -7.79 9.99 -7.32
CA GLY A 53 -8.29 8.72 -7.83
C GLY A 53 -7.45 7.54 -7.37
N GLN A 54 -6.13 7.66 -7.39
CA GLN A 54 -5.23 6.62 -6.89
C GLN A 54 -5.36 6.38 -5.39
N ALA A 55 -5.52 7.43 -4.57
CA ALA A 55 -5.71 7.29 -3.14
C ALA A 55 -6.99 6.51 -2.83
N LEU A 56 -8.11 6.91 -3.44
CA LEU A 56 -9.39 6.21 -3.35
C LEU A 56 -9.33 4.77 -3.88
N GLY A 57 -8.70 4.59 -5.04
CA GLY A 57 -8.53 3.27 -5.67
C GLY A 57 -7.66 2.32 -4.85
N THR A 58 -6.64 2.82 -4.16
CA THR A 58 -5.79 2.00 -3.27
C THR A 58 -6.58 1.49 -2.06
N LEU A 59 -7.41 2.35 -1.45
CA LEU A 59 -8.32 1.92 -0.40
C LEU A 59 -9.32 0.89 -0.91
N ALA A 60 -9.94 1.15 -2.07
CA ALA A 60 -10.84 0.23 -2.73
C ALA A 60 -10.18 -1.13 -3.04
N ALA A 61 -8.94 -1.14 -3.52
CA ALA A 61 -8.15 -2.35 -3.76
C ALA A 61 -7.98 -3.18 -2.48
N THR A 62 -7.74 -2.52 -1.36
CA THR A 62 -7.62 -3.19 -0.05
C THR A 62 -8.94 -3.82 0.39
N LEU A 63 -10.07 -3.11 0.20
CA LEU A 63 -11.41 -3.63 0.48
C LEU A 63 -11.76 -4.81 -0.44
N ILE A 64 -11.45 -4.72 -1.73
CA ILE A 64 -11.64 -5.79 -2.72
C ILE A 64 -10.81 -7.02 -2.31
N THR A 65 -9.55 -6.82 -1.95
CA THR A 65 -8.62 -7.90 -1.53
C THR A 65 -9.12 -8.63 -0.29
N PHE A 66 -9.83 -8.00 0.62
CA PHE A 66 -10.42 -8.57 1.82
C PHE A 66 -9.45 -9.43 2.66
N GLY A 67 -8.23 -8.93 2.88
CA GLY A 67 -7.22 -9.61 3.68
C GLY A 67 -6.51 -10.79 3.01
N TRP A 68 -6.82 -11.13 1.76
CA TRP A 68 -6.14 -12.20 1.02
C TRP A 68 -4.64 -11.96 0.84
N ALA A 69 -4.19 -10.71 0.83
CA ALA A 69 -2.76 -10.39 0.76
C ALA A 69 -1.97 -10.95 1.94
N VAL A 70 -2.59 -11.06 3.13
CA VAL A 70 -1.95 -11.52 4.37
C VAL A 70 -2.17 -13.02 4.59
N ARG A 71 -3.43 -13.47 4.59
CA ARG A 71 -3.78 -14.86 4.92
C ARG A 71 -3.65 -15.80 3.72
N GLY A 72 -3.86 -15.31 2.52
CA GLY A 72 -3.91 -16.11 1.30
C GLY A 72 -2.66 -16.95 1.04
N PRO A 73 -1.44 -16.41 1.20
CA PRO A 73 -0.21 -17.21 1.04
C PRO A 73 -0.15 -18.39 2.01
N VAL A 74 -0.55 -18.20 3.26
CA VAL A 74 -0.54 -19.25 4.29
C VAL A 74 -1.59 -20.31 4.00
N GLU A 75 -2.80 -19.90 3.63
CA GLU A 75 -3.90 -20.81 3.29
C GLU A 75 -3.55 -21.64 2.04
N ALA A 76 -3.00 -21.00 1.00
CA ALA A 76 -2.59 -21.69 -0.21
C ALA A 76 -1.43 -22.68 0.02
N ALA A 77 -0.44 -22.30 0.86
CA ALA A 77 0.69 -23.15 1.20
C ALA A 77 0.31 -24.38 2.01
N ARG A 78 -0.73 -24.28 2.87
CA ARG A 78 -1.21 -25.38 3.71
C ARG A 78 -2.26 -26.25 3.05
N SER A 79 -2.86 -25.80 1.95
CA SER A 79 -3.95 -26.51 1.28
C SER A 79 -3.41 -27.63 0.40
N SER A 80 -4.02 -28.81 0.46
CA SER A 80 -3.81 -29.88 -0.51
C SER A 80 -4.31 -29.51 -1.92
N HIS A 81 -5.21 -28.53 -2.00
CA HIS A 81 -5.80 -28.04 -3.25
C HIS A 81 -5.73 -26.49 -3.31
N PRO A 82 -4.56 -25.90 -3.58
CA PRO A 82 -4.38 -24.44 -3.59
C PRO A 82 -5.31 -23.70 -4.58
N SER A 83 -5.65 -24.32 -5.70
CA SER A 83 -6.60 -23.79 -6.67
C SER A 83 -8.02 -23.60 -6.12
N ARG A 84 -8.44 -24.43 -5.15
CA ARG A 84 -9.71 -24.23 -4.44
C ARG A 84 -9.69 -22.94 -3.61
N VAL A 85 -8.56 -22.67 -2.93
CA VAL A 85 -8.33 -21.43 -2.17
C VAL A 85 -8.38 -20.22 -3.13
N PHE A 86 -7.75 -20.35 -4.30
CA PHE A 86 -7.77 -19.31 -5.33
C PHE A 86 -9.18 -19.02 -5.84
N ARG A 87 -9.98 -20.06 -6.14
CA ARG A 87 -11.39 -19.89 -6.59
C ARG A 87 -12.25 -19.21 -5.53
N ALA A 88 -12.15 -19.59 -4.28
CA ALA A 88 -12.84 -18.91 -3.17
C ALA A 88 -12.48 -17.42 -3.13
N SER A 89 -11.22 -17.09 -3.34
CA SER A 89 -10.76 -15.70 -3.39
C SER A 89 -11.35 -14.92 -4.57
N ILE A 90 -11.51 -15.53 -5.74
CA ILE A 90 -12.14 -14.89 -6.91
C ILE A 90 -13.59 -14.53 -6.60
N VAL A 91 -14.34 -15.44 -5.98
CA VAL A 91 -15.75 -15.19 -5.61
C VAL A 91 -15.85 -14.03 -4.62
N VAL A 92 -15.03 -14.04 -3.56
CA VAL A 92 -15.01 -12.96 -2.54
C VAL A 92 -14.64 -11.63 -3.18
N ARG A 93 -13.53 -11.57 -3.93
CA ARG A 93 -13.03 -10.34 -4.55
C ARG A 93 -13.95 -9.84 -5.65
N GLY A 94 -14.56 -10.74 -6.44
CA GLY A 94 -15.57 -10.40 -7.43
C GLY A 94 -16.83 -9.78 -6.79
N ALA A 95 -17.35 -10.40 -5.72
CA ALA A 95 -18.50 -9.87 -5.00
C ALA A 95 -18.19 -8.49 -4.37
N ASN A 96 -17.00 -8.34 -3.77
CA ASN A 96 -16.58 -7.05 -3.23
C ASN A 96 -16.42 -6.00 -4.34
N SER A 97 -15.89 -6.38 -5.51
CA SER A 97 -15.75 -5.47 -6.66
C SER A 97 -17.09 -4.91 -7.13
N LEU A 98 -18.15 -5.73 -7.16
CA LEU A 98 -19.49 -5.28 -7.55
C LEU A 98 -20.05 -4.17 -6.67
N VAL A 99 -19.65 -4.12 -5.42
CA VAL A 99 -20.07 -3.07 -4.46
C VAL A 99 -19.07 -1.91 -4.42
N VAL A 100 -17.78 -2.23 -4.36
CA VAL A 100 -16.74 -1.23 -4.11
C VAL A 100 -16.46 -0.38 -5.35
N LEU A 101 -16.49 -0.95 -6.57
CA LEU A 101 -16.18 -0.18 -7.79
C LEU A 101 -17.19 0.94 -8.07
N PRO A 102 -18.52 0.72 -8.02
CA PRO A 102 -19.48 1.82 -8.16
C PRO A 102 -19.36 2.87 -7.08
N LEU A 103 -19.12 2.45 -5.83
CA LEU A 103 -18.97 3.36 -4.70
C LEU A 103 -17.73 4.23 -4.84
N VAL A 104 -16.58 3.66 -5.20
CA VAL A 104 -15.36 4.44 -5.38
C VAL A 104 -15.44 5.37 -6.58
N ALA A 105 -16.12 4.98 -7.67
CA ALA A 105 -16.35 5.84 -8.81
C ALA A 105 -17.21 7.07 -8.43
N LEU A 106 -18.26 6.85 -7.62
CA LEU A 106 -19.09 7.94 -7.09
C LEU A 106 -18.27 8.87 -6.19
N ILE A 107 -17.50 8.32 -5.25
CA ILE A 107 -16.67 9.13 -4.34
C ILE A 107 -15.60 9.89 -5.13
N ALA A 108 -15.00 9.29 -6.17
CA ALA A 108 -14.02 9.94 -7.03
C ALA A 108 -14.64 11.10 -7.81
N ALA A 109 -15.87 10.94 -8.30
CA ALA A 109 -16.61 12.04 -8.94
C ALA A 109 -16.86 13.20 -7.98
N LEU A 110 -17.26 12.91 -6.72
CA LEU A 110 -17.50 13.93 -5.70
C LEU A 110 -16.20 14.58 -5.19
N ALA A 111 -15.06 13.90 -5.29
CA ALA A 111 -13.75 14.39 -4.85
C ALA A 111 -12.98 15.14 -5.95
N SER A 112 -13.43 15.09 -7.18
CA SER A 112 -12.80 15.77 -8.32
C SER A 112 -13.05 17.27 -8.27
N HIS A 113 -12.02 18.05 -8.59
CA HIS A 113 -12.05 19.51 -8.69
C HIS A 113 -12.19 20.00 -10.15
N ALA A 114 -12.09 19.08 -11.11
CA ALA A 114 -12.22 19.37 -12.52
C ALA A 114 -13.68 19.34 -12.97
N ASP A 115 -14.05 20.09 -14.00
CA ASP A 115 -15.37 20.02 -14.63
C ASP A 115 -15.62 18.64 -15.26
N ASP A 116 -14.55 17.99 -15.75
CA ASP A 116 -14.58 16.61 -16.22
C ASP A 116 -14.01 15.66 -15.17
N HIS A 117 -14.90 14.95 -14.48
CA HIS A 117 -14.55 13.99 -13.43
C HIS A 117 -13.92 12.69 -13.95
N ALA A 118 -13.81 12.49 -15.28
CA ALA A 118 -13.37 11.24 -15.89
C ALA A 118 -11.97 10.82 -15.43
N LEU A 119 -11.05 11.77 -15.29
CA LEU A 119 -9.67 11.48 -14.90
C LEU A 119 -9.57 10.91 -13.49
N ALA A 120 -10.29 11.47 -12.52
CA ALA A 120 -10.35 10.96 -11.15
C ALA A 120 -11.06 9.60 -11.09
N ILE A 121 -12.20 9.45 -11.77
CA ILE A 121 -12.99 8.21 -11.79
C ILE A 121 -12.18 7.06 -12.40
N VAL A 122 -11.63 7.25 -13.60
CA VAL A 122 -10.88 6.19 -14.31
C VAL A 122 -9.62 5.84 -13.53
N SER A 123 -8.95 6.82 -12.90
CA SER A 123 -7.82 6.56 -11.99
C SER A 123 -8.25 5.73 -10.79
N ALA A 124 -9.35 6.07 -10.13
CA ALA A 124 -9.85 5.32 -8.99
C ALA A 124 -10.18 3.86 -9.37
N LEU A 125 -10.85 3.64 -10.48
CA LEU A 125 -11.15 2.31 -10.99
C LEU A 125 -9.89 1.52 -11.35
N ALA A 126 -8.93 2.14 -12.05
CA ALA A 126 -7.67 1.49 -12.45
C ALA A 126 -6.86 1.00 -11.24
N PHE A 127 -6.72 1.83 -10.22
CA PHE A 127 -6.00 1.46 -9.00
C PHE A 127 -6.79 0.48 -8.12
N SER A 128 -8.13 0.49 -8.16
CA SER A 128 -8.98 -0.49 -7.47
C SER A 128 -8.76 -1.92 -7.97
N LEU A 129 -8.50 -2.10 -9.27
CA LEU A 129 -8.27 -3.42 -9.85
C LEU A 129 -6.98 -4.09 -9.35
N GLN A 130 -6.06 -3.36 -8.72
CA GLN A 130 -4.91 -3.96 -8.02
C GLN A 130 -5.35 -4.90 -6.89
N GLY A 131 -6.56 -4.73 -6.35
CA GLY A 131 -7.17 -5.67 -5.41
C GLY A 131 -7.42 -7.07 -5.98
N LEU A 132 -7.37 -7.22 -7.30
CA LEU A 132 -7.48 -8.50 -8.01
C LEU A 132 -6.12 -9.19 -8.26
N SER A 133 -4.99 -8.60 -7.81
CA SER A 133 -3.65 -9.15 -7.96
C SER A 133 -3.53 -10.60 -7.49
N LEU A 134 -2.67 -11.38 -8.19
CA LEU A 134 -2.38 -12.78 -7.88
C LEU A 134 -1.14 -12.98 -7.01
N GLY A 135 -0.44 -11.92 -6.68
CA GLY A 135 0.86 -11.99 -6.00
C GLY A 135 0.83 -12.90 -4.76
N TRP A 136 -0.22 -12.78 -3.95
CA TRP A 136 -0.41 -13.59 -2.77
C TRP A 136 -0.49 -15.11 -3.07
N TYR A 137 -1.16 -15.49 -4.16
CA TYR A 137 -1.30 -16.89 -4.56
C TYR A 137 0.03 -17.46 -5.06
N ALA A 138 0.73 -16.71 -5.90
CA ALA A 138 2.05 -17.09 -6.40
C ALA A 138 3.07 -17.33 -5.28
N VAL A 139 3.03 -16.50 -4.24
CA VAL A 139 3.84 -16.67 -3.02
C VAL A 139 3.43 -17.95 -2.28
N GLY A 140 2.14 -18.17 -2.08
CA GLY A 140 1.63 -19.33 -1.34
C GLY A 140 1.95 -20.66 -2.01
N VAL A 141 1.90 -20.75 -3.34
CA VAL A 141 2.25 -21.97 -4.09
C VAL A 141 3.75 -22.08 -4.43
N GLY A 142 4.58 -21.12 -4.02
CA GLY A 142 6.02 -21.11 -4.29
C GLY A 142 6.37 -20.97 -5.77
N ARG A 143 5.53 -20.32 -6.57
CA ARG A 143 5.73 -20.12 -8.03
C ARG A 143 5.92 -18.65 -8.38
N PRO A 144 7.10 -18.05 -8.13
CA PRO A 144 7.36 -16.63 -8.34
C PRO A 144 7.13 -16.15 -9.77
N LEU A 145 7.32 -17.02 -10.76
CA LEU A 145 7.07 -16.69 -12.17
C LEU A 145 5.61 -16.34 -12.45
N LEU A 146 4.65 -16.89 -11.71
CA LEU A 146 3.25 -16.49 -11.87
C LEU A 146 3.04 -15.02 -11.48
N SER A 147 3.64 -14.58 -10.37
CA SER A 147 3.58 -13.17 -9.97
C SER A 147 4.32 -12.27 -10.97
N LEU A 148 5.46 -12.71 -11.46
CA LEU A 148 6.22 -11.96 -12.46
C LEU A 148 5.41 -11.74 -13.74
N VAL A 149 4.87 -12.82 -14.32
CA VAL A 149 4.23 -12.78 -15.65
C VAL A 149 2.84 -12.13 -15.62
N PHE A 150 2.05 -12.38 -14.58
CA PHE A 150 0.65 -11.95 -14.54
C PHE A 150 0.38 -10.75 -13.63
N ASP A 151 1.37 -10.26 -12.87
CA ASP A 151 1.18 -9.13 -11.96
C ASP A 151 2.27 -8.06 -12.15
N ALA A 152 3.55 -8.39 -11.91
CA ALA A 152 4.62 -7.41 -11.89
C ALA A 152 4.96 -6.87 -13.29
N LEU A 153 5.19 -7.74 -14.27
CA LEU A 153 5.57 -7.35 -15.62
C LEU A 153 4.46 -6.58 -16.35
N PRO A 154 3.18 -7.03 -16.35
CA PRO A 154 2.10 -6.22 -16.88
C PRO A 154 2.01 -4.85 -16.22
N ARG A 155 2.12 -4.77 -14.90
CA ARG A 155 2.06 -3.49 -14.18
C ARG A 155 3.16 -2.52 -14.61
N ILE A 156 4.42 -3.00 -14.74
CA ILE A 156 5.55 -2.19 -15.20
C ILE A 156 5.29 -1.67 -16.61
N ILE A 157 4.93 -2.57 -17.53
CA ILE A 157 4.68 -2.22 -18.94
C ILE A 157 3.53 -1.22 -19.05
N LEU A 158 2.41 -1.49 -18.38
CA LEU A 158 1.23 -0.62 -18.44
C LEU A 158 1.48 0.76 -17.83
N ASN A 159 2.27 0.86 -16.75
CA ASN A 159 2.66 2.16 -16.19
C ASN A 159 3.48 2.97 -17.19
N LEU A 160 4.49 2.35 -17.83
CA LEU A 160 5.36 3.05 -18.77
C LEU A 160 4.64 3.40 -20.07
N VAL A 161 3.91 2.43 -20.65
CA VAL A 161 3.15 2.63 -21.89
C VAL A 161 2.05 3.67 -21.68
N GLY A 162 1.31 3.58 -20.58
CA GLY A 162 0.26 4.53 -20.24
C GLY A 162 0.80 5.95 -20.03
N ALA A 163 1.90 6.09 -19.29
CA ALA A 163 2.53 7.38 -19.06
C ALA A 163 3.10 8.00 -20.36
N LEU A 164 3.73 7.18 -21.19
CA LEU A 164 4.26 7.60 -22.49
C LEU A 164 3.14 7.99 -23.45
N ALA A 165 2.07 7.18 -23.53
CA ALA A 165 0.90 7.50 -24.35
C ALA A 165 0.26 8.83 -23.93
N ALA A 166 0.05 9.04 -22.63
CA ALA A 166 -0.48 10.29 -22.11
C ALA A 166 0.38 11.51 -22.48
N LEU A 167 1.71 11.37 -22.39
CA LEU A 167 2.65 12.42 -22.74
C LEU A 167 2.65 12.73 -24.25
N LEU A 168 2.74 11.70 -25.09
CA LEU A 168 2.85 11.89 -26.55
C LEU A 168 1.56 12.43 -27.17
N THR A 169 0.41 12.10 -26.61
CA THR A 169 -0.90 12.53 -27.12
C THR A 169 -1.46 13.77 -26.41
N ALA A 170 -0.76 14.26 -25.37
CA ALA A 170 -1.26 15.29 -24.47
C ALA A 170 -2.65 14.97 -23.88
N THR A 171 -2.94 13.69 -23.68
CA THR A 171 -4.23 13.19 -23.15
C THR A 171 -4.00 12.42 -21.84
N PRO A 172 -4.04 13.10 -20.66
CA PRO A 172 -3.74 12.49 -19.36
C PRO A 172 -4.59 11.26 -19.03
N LEU A 173 -5.83 11.23 -19.53
CA LEU A 173 -6.79 10.13 -19.32
C LEU A 173 -6.28 8.78 -19.86
N LEU A 174 -5.43 8.77 -20.88
CA LEU A 174 -4.88 7.52 -21.43
C LEU A 174 -4.04 6.74 -20.41
N TYR A 175 -3.38 7.43 -19.48
CA TYR A 175 -2.60 6.75 -18.44
C TYR A 175 -3.47 5.81 -17.59
N PRO A 176 -4.48 6.29 -16.86
CA PRO A 176 -5.30 5.41 -16.06
C PRO A 176 -6.20 4.50 -16.90
N ALA A 177 -6.59 4.87 -18.12
CA ALA A 177 -7.38 4.02 -19.01
C ALA A 177 -6.61 2.78 -19.46
N ILE A 178 -5.35 2.93 -19.86
CA ILE A 178 -4.46 1.82 -20.22
C ILE A 178 -4.21 0.92 -19.00
N LEU A 179 -4.00 1.50 -17.82
CA LEU A 179 -3.87 0.74 -16.57
C LEU A 179 -5.15 -0.07 -16.27
N LEU A 180 -6.31 0.55 -16.40
CA LEU A 180 -7.61 -0.10 -16.13
C LEU A 180 -7.81 -1.32 -17.02
N VAL A 181 -7.74 -1.11 -18.33
CA VAL A 181 -7.97 -2.17 -19.33
C VAL A 181 -6.91 -3.26 -19.23
N GLY A 182 -5.64 -2.87 -19.15
CA GLY A 182 -4.53 -3.81 -19.12
C GLY A 182 -4.46 -4.63 -17.83
N THR A 183 -4.74 -4.01 -16.66
CA THR A 183 -4.80 -4.74 -15.38
C THR A 183 -5.97 -5.73 -15.37
N PHE A 184 -7.13 -5.34 -15.89
CA PHE A 184 -8.27 -6.25 -16.02
C PHE A 184 -7.96 -7.42 -16.97
N ALA A 185 -7.37 -7.15 -18.13
CA ALA A 185 -6.94 -8.18 -19.07
C ALA A 185 -5.92 -9.16 -18.46
N ALA A 186 -4.92 -8.65 -17.72
CA ALA A 186 -3.94 -9.48 -17.02
C ALA A 186 -4.62 -10.37 -15.96
N PHE A 187 -5.58 -9.84 -15.20
CA PHE A 187 -6.35 -10.62 -14.24
C PHE A 187 -7.17 -11.72 -14.91
N VAL A 188 -7.86 -11.42 -16.02
CA VAL A 188 -8.63 -12.41 -16.78
C VAL A 188 -7.71 -13.51 -17.33
N ALA A 189 -6.60 -13.13 -17.96
CA ALA A 189 -5.60 -14.08 -18.48
C ALA A 189 -5.06 -15.01 -17.39
N ALA A 190 -4.74 -14.46 -16.25
CA ALA A 190 -4.25 -15.20 -15.09
C ALA A 190 -5.30 -16.17 -14.52
N THR A 191 -6.53 -15.70 -14.37
CA THR A 191 -7.65 -16.50 -13.86
C THR A 191 -7.95 -17.65 -14.81
N TRP A 192 -7.94 -17.38 -16.12
CA TRP A 192 -8.09 -18.41 -17.16
C TRP A 192 -6.95 -19.42 -17.11
N PHE A 193 -5.70 -18.98 -17.04
CA PHE A 193 -4.53 -19.86 -16.96
C PHE A 193 -4.53 -20.79 -15.75
N ILE A 194 -4.91 -20.27 -14.57
CA ILE A 194 -4.97 -21.06 -13.32
C ILE A 194 -6.23 -21.93 -13.31
N GLY A 195 -7.38 -21.40 -13.75
CA GLY A 195 -8.68 -22.07 -13.70
C GLY A 195 -8.88 -23.16 -14.75
N PHE A 196 -8.21 -23.05 -15.92
CA PHE A 196 -8.35 -24.01 -17.02
C PHE A 196 -7.88 -25.43 -16.66
N ARG A 197 -7.00 -25.55 -15.65
CA ARG A 197 -6.45 -26.85 -15.22
C ARG A 197 -7.34 -27.65 -14.29
N GLU A 198 -8.44 -27.07 -13.77
CA GLU A 198 -9.30 -27.74 -12.78
C GLU A 198 -10.80 -27.48 -13.02
N ARG A 199 -11.62 -28.53 -12.85
CA ARG A 199 -13.09 -28.44 -13.02
C ARG A 199 -13.67 -27.47 -11.98
N PHE A 200 -14.34 -26.42 -12.44
CA PHE A 200 -14.95 -25.39 -11.61
C PHE A 200 -16.34 -25.81 -11.10
N SER A 201 -16.54 -25.83 -9.77
CA SER A 201 -17.87 -25.99 -9.15
C SER A 201 -18.27 -24.67 -8.48
N VAL A 202 -19.30 -24.01 -9.01
CA VAL A 202 -19.82 -22.75 -8.47
C VAL A 202 -20.32 -22.91 -7.04
N ARG A 203 -21.07 -24.00 -6.75
CA ARG A 203 -21.60 -24.26 -5.40
C ARG A 203 -20.50 -24.45 -4.36
N GLY A 204 -19.42 -25.18 -4.69
CA GLY A 204 -18.27 -25.36 -3.81
C GLY A 204 -17.56 -24.03 -3.55
N ALA A 205 -17.37 -23.21 -4.59
CA ALA A 205 -16.72 -21.90 -4.46
C ALA A 205 -17.51 -20.93 -3.56
N LEU A 206 -18.84 -20.92 -3.62
CA LEU A 206 -19.70 -20.12 -2.74
C LEU A 206 -19.63 -20.53 -1.27
N THR A 207 -19.57 -21.84 -1.01
CA THR A 207 -19.44 -22.36 0.36
C THR A 207 -18.08 -21.98 0.96
N ASP A 208 -17.01 -22.11 0.18
CA ASP A 208 -15.66 -21.73 0.57
C ASP A 208 -15.54 -20.20 0.79
N ALA A 209 -16.23 -19.39 -0.03
CA ALA A 209 -16.28 -17.94 0.11
C ALA A 209 -16.94 -17.50 1.42
N ARG A 210 -18.03 -18.15 1.85
CA ARG A 210 -18.64 -17.86 3.16
C ARG A 210 -17.68 -18.11 4.33
N GLY A 211 -16.92 -19.21 4.27
CA GLY A 211 -15.87 -19.49 5.24
C GLY A 211 -14.79 -18.41 5.24
N ALA A 212 -14.40 -17.96 4.06
CA ALA A 212 -13.41 -16.91 3.87
C ALA A 212 -13.84 -15.55 4.44
N TYR A 213 -15.12 -15.17 4.29
CA TYR A 213 -15.66 -13.95 4.92
C TYR A 213 -15.62 -14.04 6.44
N ARG A 214 -16.05 -15.16 7.02
CA ARG A 214 -16.07 -15.36 8.48
C ARG A 214 -14.67 -15.37 9.09
N GLY A 215 -13.69 -15.97 8.41
CA GLY A 215 -12.32 -16.04 8.91
C GLY A 215 -11.47 -14.80 8.62
N GLY A 216 -11.82 -14.01 7.57
CA GLY A 216 -10.98 -12.94 7.05
C GLY A 216 -11.31 -11.52 7.50
N TRP A 217 -12.48 -11.27 8.09
CA TRP A 217 -12.99 -9.92 8.35
C TRP A 217 -12.08 -9.08 9.26
N ARG A 218 -11.47 -9.70 10.29
CA ARG A 218 -10.53 -8.99 11.20
C ARG A 218 -9.30 -8.50 10.47
N THR A 219 -8.70 -9.36 9.64
CA THR A 219 -7.54 -9.01 8.81
C THR A 219 -7.90 -7.96 7.77
N ALA A 220 -9.09 -8.08 7.16
CA ALA A 220 -9.59 -7.10 6.21
C ALA A 220 -9.83 -5.73 6.85
N LEU A 221 -10.41 -5.70 8.05
CA LEU A 221 -10.64 -4.47 8.82
C LEU A 221 -9.31 -3.80 9.19
N ALA A 222 -8.36 -4.54 9.74
CA ALA A 222 -7.05 -3.99 10.11
C ALA A 222 -6.31 -3.42 8.89
N ALA A 223 -6.29 -4.17 7.78
CA ALA A 223 -5.69 -3.68 6.53
C ALA A 223 -6.42 -2.45 5.99
N GLY A 224 -7.75 -2.45 6.04
CA GLY A 224 -8.58 -1.31 5.61
C GLY A 224 -8.32 -0.05 6.42
N LEU A 225 -8.27 -0.14 7.74
CA LEU A 225 -7.98 0.99 8.63
C LEU A 225 -6.57 1.56 8.40
N LEU A 226 -5.56 0.67 8.23
CA LEU A 226 -4.20 1.10 7.93
C LEU A 226 -4.14 1.84 6.59
N THR A 227 -4.70 1.23 5.52
CA THR A 227 -4.73 1.85 4.19
C THR A 227 -5.54 3.14 4.21
N PHE A 228 -6.66 3.20 4.94
CA PHE A 228 -7.43 4.42 5.11
C PHE A 228 -6.59 5.54 5.72
N SER A 229 -5.88 5.28 6.82
CA SER A 229 -4.98 6.26 7.43
C SER A 229 -3.96 6.84 6.44
N GLU A 230 -3.47 6.03 5.51
CA GLU A 230 -2.47 6.44 4.53
C GLU A 230 -3.07 7.17 3.33
N THR A 231 -4.29 6.84 2.93
CA THR A 231 -4.91 7.38 1.71
C THR A 231 -5.90 8.50 1.98
N ALA A 232 -6.47 8.57 3.19
CA ALA A 232 -7.42 9.58 3.59
C ALA A 232 -6.93 11.04 3.48
N PRO A 233 -5.65 11.39 3.71
CA PRO A 233 -5.23 12.78 3.62
C PRO A 233 -5.62 13.45 2.31
N LEU A 234 -5.20 12.88 1.20
CA LEU A 234 -5.46 13.44 -0.12
C LEU A 234 -6.93 13.31 -0.55
N SER A 235 -7.53 12.12 -0.33
CA SER A 235 -8.94 11.90 -0.70
C SER A 235 -9.89 12.77 0.11
N THR A 236 -9.59 13.05 1.38
CA THR A 236 -10.37 13.95 2.23
C THR A 236 -10.32 15.40 1.72
N LEU A 237 -9.13 15.89 1.34
CA LEU A 237 -8.99 17.22 0.74
C LEU A 237 -9.77 17.32 -0.58
N GLY A 238 -9.76 16.26 -1.39
CA GLY A 238 -10.56 16.16 -2.61
C GLY A 238 -12.05 16.25 -2.30
N VAL A 239 -12.60 15.37 -1.46
CA VAL A 239 -14.03 15.34 -1.10
C VAL A 239 -14.48 16.65 -0.45
N ALA A 240 -13.62 17.30 0.33
CA ALA A 240 -13.91 18.60 0.92
C ALA A 240 -13.84 19.78 -0.07
N GLY A 241 -13.52 19.55 -1.34
CA GLY A 241 -13.35 20.61 -2.34
C GLY A 241 -12.21 21.58 -1.99
N SER A 242 -11.22 21.14 -1.22
CA SER A 242 -10.13 21.99 -0.75
C SER A 242 -9.13 22.31 -1.86
N PRO A 243 -8.85 23.58 -2.17
CA PRO A 243 -7.82 23.95 -3.17
C PRO A 243 -6.42 23.47 -2.76
N ALA A 244 -6.22 23.14 -1.48
CA ALA A 244 -4.99 22.56 -1.00
C ALA A 244 -4.70 21.17 -1.59
N ALA A 245 -5.67 20.45 -2.13
CA ALA A 245 -5.50 19.12 -2.72
C ALA A 245 -4.47 19.14 -3.86
N ILE A 246 -4.46 20.19 -4.70
CA ILE A 246 -3.54 20.33 -5.85
C ILE A 246 -2.09 20.41 -5.36
N GLY A 247 -1.81 21.28 -4.41
CA GLY A 247 -0.45 21.43 -3.85
C GLY A 247 -0.05 20.27 -2.90
N PHE A 248 -1.04 19.59 -2.31
CA PHE A 248 -0.79 18.45 -1.43
C PHE A 248 -0.46 17.15 -2.19
N ALA A 249 -0.98 16.97 -3.41
CA ALA A 249 -0.78 15.76 -4.20
C ALA A 249 0.70 15.39 -4.46
N PRO A 250 1.59 16.32 -4.90
CA PRO A 250 3.01 16.02 -5.06
C PRO A 250 3.69 15.69 -3.72
N PHE A 251 3.36 16.39 -2.65
CA PHE A 251 3.85 16.10 -1.31
C PHE A 251 3.46 14.69 -0.85
N ASP A 252 2.18 14.33 -0.94
CA ASP A 252 1.65 13.01 -0.58
C ASP A 252 2.33 11.90 -1.37
N ARG A 253 2.60 12.14 -2.64
CA ARG A 253 3.28 11.18 -3.51
C ARG A 253 4.71 10.92 -3.06
N VAL A 254 5.50 11.95 -2.81
CA VAL A 254 6.90 11.81 -2.40
C VAL A 254 6.98 11.20 -1.00
N LEU A 255 6.10 11.61 -0.09
CA LEU A 255 6.02 11.05 1.26
C LEU A 255 5.73 9.54 1.25
N LYS A 256 4.78 9.09 0.41
CA LYS A 256 4.43 7.67 0.26
C LYS A 256 5.59 6.81 -0.28
N TYR A 257 6.44 7.35 -1.14
CA TYR A 257 7.65 6.63 -1.54
C TYR A 257 8.61 6.45 -0.36
N GLY A 258 8.72 7.44 0.52
CA GLY A 258 9.42 7.29 1.79
C GLY A 258 8.84 6.16 2.64
N TYR A 259 7.51 6.09 2.77
CA TYR A 259 6.81 5.03 3.52
C TYR A 259 7.08 3.63 2.94
N ILE A 260 7.04 3.47 1.62
CA ILE A 260 7.36 2.20 0.95
C ILE A 260 8.79 1.76 1.31
N GLY A 261 9.76 2.67 1.26
CA GLY A 261 11.14 2.39 1.66
C GLY A 261 11.25 1.92 3.12
N VAL A 262 10.56 2.58 4.04
CA VAL A 262 10.50 2.20 5.46
C VAL A 262 9.90 0.80 5.63
N TYR A 263 8.78 0.49 4.97
CA TYR A 263 8.15 -0.84 5.05
C TYR A 263 9.07 -1.94 4.54
N MET A 264 9.79 -1.73 3.45
CA MET A 264 10.76 -2.69 2.91
C MET A 264 11.90 -2.97 3.89
N ILE A 265 12.45 -1.92 4.49
CA ILE A 265 13.51 -2.03 5.49
C ILE A 265 12.99 -2.78 6.73
N THR A 266 11.85 -2.34 7.29
CA THR A 266 11.27 -2.95 8.49
C THR A 266 10.91 -4.42 8.28
N GLY A 267 10.38 -4.78 7.10
CA GLY A 267 10.09 -6.16 6.73
C GLY A 267 11.32 -7.07 6.78
N SER A 268 12.50 -6.54 6.42
CA SER A 268 13.76 -7.28 6.51
C SER A 268 14.16 -7.54 7.98
N PHE A 269 13.88 -6.60 8.89
CA PHE A 269 14.16 -6.76 10.32
C PHE A 269 13.17 -7.69 11.01
N GLN A 270 11.92 -7.76 10.56
CA GLN A 270 10.88 -8.59 11.16
C GLN A 270 11.29 -10.07 11.24
N GLY A 271 11.79 -10.64 10.14
CA GLY A 271 12.26 -12.03 10.11
C GLY A 271 13.46 -12.27 11.05
N TRP A 272 14.39 -11.31 11.10
CA TRP A 272 15.57 -11.41 11.95
C TRP A 272 15.20 -11.31 13.44
N VAL A 273 14.28 -10.46 13.83
CA VAL A 273 13.80 -10.33 15.21
C VAL A 273 13.03 -11.59 15.62
N SER A 274 12.07 -12.04 14.79
CA SER A 274 11.20 -13.17 15.09
C SER A 274 11.94 -14.51 15.17
N SER A 275 13.14 -14.62 14.63
CA SER A 275 13.95 -15.84 14.69
C SER A 275 14.70 -16.04 16.01
N ALA A 276 14.60 -15.09 16.97
CA ALA A 276 15.23 -15.19 18.28
C ALA A 276 14.20 -15.06 19.41
N GLN A 277 14.44 -15.76 20.52
CA GLN A 277 13.57 -15.77 21.70
C GLN A 277 14.36 -15.35 22.95
N GLY A 278 13.65 -15.06 24.05
CA GLY A 278 14.24 -14.68 25.33
C GLY A 278 15.13 -13.42 25.22
N ASP A 279 16.23 -13.38 25.96
CA ASP A 279 17.14 -12.23 25.98
C ASP A 279 17.76 -11.89 24.61
N ALA A 280 17.99 -12.90 23.78
CA ALA A 280 18.48 -12.67 22.41
C ALA A 280 17.43 -11.95 21.57
N GLY A 281 16.16 -12.31 21.69
CA GLY A 281 15.03 -11.64 21.06
C GLY A 281 14.94 -10.18 21.50
N LEU A 282 14.99 -9.92 22.82
CA LEU A 282 14.94 -8.58 23.38
C LEU A 282 16.11 -7.69 22.88
N ARG A 283 17.32 -8.25 22.84
CA ARG A 283 18.48 -7.51 22.27
C ARG A 283 18.27 -7.16 20.80
N ARG A 284 17.69 -8.07 20.00
CA ARG A 284 17.39 -7.80 18.57
C ARG A 284 16.30 -6.75 18.42
N MET A 285 15.23 -6.79 19.23
CA MET A 285 14.19 -5.75 19.26
C MET A 285 14.79 -4.37 19.55
N ARG A 286 15.58 -4.24 20.60
CA ARG A 286 16.26 -2.96 20.97
C ARG A 286 17.17 -2.46 19.84
N ARG A 287 17.94 -3.36 19.21
CA ARG A 287 18.82 -3.00 18.09
C ARG A 287 18.02 -2.57 16.87
N ALA A 288 16.94 -3.26 16.53
CA ALA A 288 16.04 -2.88 15.43
C ALA A 288 15.46 -1.48 15.64
N VAL A 289 14.93 -1.20 16.84
CA VAL A 289 14.39 0.12 17.19
C VAL A 289 15.48 1.20 17.14
N GLY A 290 16.68 0.93 17.67
CA GLY A 290 17.80 1.88 17.62
C GLY A 290 18.24 2.22 16.20
N ILE A 291 18.32 1.22 15.32
CA ILE A 291 18.62 1.45 13.88
C ILE A 291 17.52 2.29 13.22
N HIS A 292 16.25 1.97 13.47
CA HIS A 292 15.14 2.76 12.90
C HIS A 292 15.08 4.18 13.48
N ALA A 293 15.49 4.41 14.70
CA ALA A 293 15.60 5.77 15.25
C ALA A 293 16.66 6.59 14.51
N LEU A 294 17.81 6.01 14.19
CA LEU A 294 18.83 6.67 13.35
C LEU A 294 18.32 6.91 11.93
N LEU A 295 17.67 5.92 11.34
CA LEU A 295 17.03 6.06 10.02
C LEU A 295 15.95 7.13 10.02
N ALA A 296 15.16 7.26 11.09
CA ALA A 296 14.13 8.27 11.22
C ALA A 296 14.71 9.68 11.16
N VAL A 297 15.82 9.92 11.84
CA VAL A 297 16.52 11.22 11.77
C VAL A 297 17.05 11.47 10.36
N ALA A 298 17.69 10.48 9.74
CA ALA A 298 18.26 10.62 8.39
C ALA A 298 17.17 10.84 7.33
N LEU A 299 16.11 10.01 7.35
CA LEU A 299 15.02 10.11 6.38
C LEU A 299 14.16 11.35 6.59
N GLY A 300 13.88 11.72 7.86
CA GLY A 300 13.09 12.90 8.18
C GLY A 300 13.83 14.19 7.82
N ALA A 301 15.10 14.33 8.22
CA ALA A 301 15.93 15.47 7.84
C ALA A 301 16.18 15.50 6.33
N GLY A 302 16.47 14.34 5.71
CA GLY A 302 16.64 14.22 4.27
C GLY A 302 15.40 14.69 3.51
N PHE A 303 14.20 14.26 3.93
CA PHE A 303 12.96 14.72 3.31
C PHE A 303 12.77 16.23 3.45
N ALA A 304 12.94 16.77 4.66
CA ALA A 304 12.74 18.19 4.91
C ALA A 304 13.70 19.09 4.11
N LEU A 305 14.94 18.64 3.93
CA LEU A 305 15.97 19.42 3.22
C LEU A 305 15.93 19.22 1.69
N VAL A 306 15.65 17.99 1.24
CA VAL A 306 15.79 17.62 -0.18
C VAL A 306 14.48 17.78 -0.95
N ALA A 307 13.31 17.53 -0.34
CA ALA A 307 12.04 17.55 -1.07
C ALA A 307 11.72 18.90 -1.74
N PRO A 308 11.94 20.06 -1.12
CA PRO A 308 11.67 21.35 -1.77
C PRO A 308 12.45 21.57 -3.07
N TRP A 309 13.68 21.06 -3.12
CA TRP A 309 14.55 21.16 -4.27
C TRP A 309 14.33 20.03 -5.28
N ALA A 310 14.22 18.80 -4.81
CA ALA A 310 14.15 17.63 -5.68
C ALA A 310 12.81 17.52 -6.42
N THR A 311 11.70 17.96 -5.79
CA THR A 311 10.37 17.80 -6.37
C THR A 311 10.19 18.53 -7.68
N PRO A 312 10.50 19.85 -7.83
CA PRO A 312 10.38 20.53 -9.12
C PRO A 312 11.37 20.01 -10.17
N VAL A 313 12.55 19.50 -9.77
CA VAL A 313 13.51 18.88 -10.69
C VAL A 313 12.94 17.56 -11.25
N VAL A 314 12.33 16.73 -10.43
CA VAL A 314 11.83 15.41 -10.83
C VAL A 314 10.45 15.52 -11.49
N LEU A 315 9.52 16.24 -10.89
CA LEU A 315 8.13 16.32 -11.35
C LEU A 315 7.89 17.43 -12.38
N GLY A 316 8.73 18.44 -12.42
CA GLY A 316 8.63 19.58 -13.30
C GLY A 316 8.14 20.85 -12.61
N PRO A 317 8.10 21.98 -13.34
CA PRO A 317 7.61 23.26 -12.83
C PRO A 317 6.16 23.16 -12.34
N GLY A 318 5.81 23.87 -11.28
CA GLY A 318 4.48 23.88 -10.69
C GLY A 318 4.24 22.77 -9.65
N PHE A 319 5.28 21.97 -9.35
CA PHE A 319 5.23 20.90 -8.33
C PHE A 319 6.11 21.21 -7.11
N GLU A 320 6.24 22.46 -6.76
CA GLU A 320 7.06 22.90 -5.62
C GLU A 320 6.43 22.47 -4.30
N ILE A 321 7.28 21.98 -3.40
CA ILE A 321 6.92 21.70 -1.99
C ILE A 321 7.53 22.81 -1.13
N ALA A 322 6.68 23.61 -0.49
CA ALA A 322 7.14 24.67 0.42
C ALA A 322 7.98 24.10 1.57
N PRO A 323 9.02 24.82 2.07
CA PRO A 323 9.89 24.34 3.15
C PRO A 323 9.13 23.89 4.40
N LEU A 324 8.08 24.62 4.79
CA LEU A 324 7.25 24.25 5.96
C LEU A 324 6.48 22.93 5.71
N THR A 325 5.96 22.71 4.51
CA THR A 325 5.32 21.46 4.10
C THR A 325 6.32 20.31 4.15
N ALA A 326 7.54 20.52 3.65
CA ALA A 326 8.61 19.52 3.69
C ALA A 326 9.07 19.20 5.12
N LEU A 327 9.12 20.20 6.01
CA LEU A 327 9.43 19.99 7.42
C LEU A 327 8.40 19.07 8.09
N PHE A 328 7.10 19.35 7.91
CA PHE A 328 6.04 18.46 8.42
C PHE A 328 6.10 17.07 7.81
N GLY A 329 6.42 16.95 6.53
CA GLY A 329 6.66 15.67 5.87
C GLY A 329 7.84 14.90 6.48
N GLY A 330 8.92 15.59 6.80
CA GLY A 330 10.08 15.02 7.49
C GLY A 330 9.71 14.50 8.88
N ILE A 331 8.93 15.26 9.65
CA ILE A 331 8.42 14.84 10.96
C ILE A 331 7.52 13.61 10.81
N ALA A 332 6.60 13.61 9.84
CA ALA A 332 5.71 12.49 9.59
C ALA A 332 6.48 11.21 9.23
N LEU A 333 7.47 11.33 8.34
CA LEU A 333 8.31 10.20 7.90
C LEU A 333 9.17 9.66 9.05
N ALA A 334 9.74 10.53 9.86
CA ALA A 334 10.51 10.14 11.02
C ALA A 334 9.65 9.41 12.07
N ALA A 335 8.50 9.97 12.41
CA ALA A 335 7.56 9.37 13.34
C ALA A 335 7.07 8.00 12.85
N MET A 336 6.68 7.90 11.57
CA MET A 336 6.25 6.66 10.94
C MET A 336 7.35 5.59 10.94
N THR A 337 8.61 5.98 10.72
CA THR A 337 9.75 5.05 10.69
C THR A 337 9.93 4.35 12.06
N VAL A 338 9.88 5.10 13.14
CA VAL A 338 10.00 4.52 14.50
C VAL A 338 8.73 3.77 14.88
N ALA A 339 7.55 4.32 14.57
CA ALA A 339 6.27 3.68 14.85
C ALA A 339 6.15 2.30 14.19
N THR A 340 6.55 2.17 12.92
CA THR A 340 6.54 0.91 12.18
C THR A 340 7.49 -0.11 12.81
N ALA A 341 8.69 0.30 13.23
CA ALA A 341 9.63 -0.58 13.93
C ALA A 341 9.07 -1.07 15.27
N LEU A 342 8.49 -0.18 16.07
CA LEU A 342 7.84 -0.55 17.34
C LEU A 342 6.67 -1.50 17.12
N GLY A 343 5.80 -1.21 16.15
CA GLY A 343 4.64 -2.04 15.82
C GLY A 343 5.04 -3.44 15.35
N ILE A 344 5.88 -3.51 14.31
CA ILE A 344 6.19 -4.77 13.61
C ILE A 344 7.30 -5.59 14.32
N CYS A 345 8.31 -4.93 14.89
CA CYS A 345 9.44 -5.65 15.51
C CYS A 345 9.31 -5.82 17.02
N VAL A 346 8.36 -5.13 17.71
CA VAL A 346 8.22 -5.24 19.17
C VAL A 346 6.82 -5.68 19.56
N VAL A 347 5.78 -4.91 19.19
CA VAL A 347 4.40 -5.11 19.66
C VAL A 347 3.81 -6.42 19.12
N LEU A 348 3.87 -6.64 17.81
CA LEU A 348 3.34 -7.87 17.18
C LEU A 348 4.06 -9.15 17.66
N PRO A 349 5.42 -9.23 17.66
CA PRO A 349 6.11 -10.42 18.14
C PRO A 349 5.86 -10.72 19.61
N SER A 350 5.43 -9.72 20.40
CA SER A 350 5.08 -9.88 21.83
C SER A 350 3.63 -10.34 22.06
N GLY A 351 2.87 -10.65 21.00
CA GLY A 351 1.47 -11.09 21.09
C GLY A 351 0.50 -10.00 21.52
N ARG A 352 0.87 -8.72 21.39
CA ARG A 352 0.02 -7.57 21.76
C ARG A 352 -0.78 -7.04 20.59
N ASP A 353 -1.48 -7.91 19.85
CA ASP A 353 -2.24 -7.56 18.64
C ASP A 353 -3.30 -6.48 18.90
N GLY A 354 -3.93 -6.50 20.10
CA GLY A 354 -4.89 -5.46 20.49
C GLY A 354 -4.27 -4.07 20.60
N ALA A 355 -3.03 -3.96 21.07
CA ALA A 355 -2.31 -2.69 21.13
C ALA A 355 -1.91 -2.19 19.73
N TYR A 356 -1.53 -3.11 18.84
CA TYR A 356 -1.28 -2.78 17.43
C TYR A 356 -2.55 -2.22 16.77
N LEU A 357 -3.67 -2.90 16.94
CA LEU A 357 -4.96 -2.45 16.40
C LEU A 357 -5.37 -1.09 16.98
N ALA A 358 -5.17 -0.86 18.27
CA ALA A 358 -5.48 0.42 18.91
C ALA A 358 -4.68 1.58 18.28
N ALA A 359 -3.39 1.40 18.02
CA ALA A 359 -2.56 2.40 17.35
C ALA A 359 -3.05 2.70 15.92
N VAL A 360 -3.42 1.66 15.17
CA VAL A 360 -4.00 1.81 13.81
C VAL A 360 -5.35 2.54 13.87
N CYS A 361 -6.20 2.23 14.84
CA CYS A 361 -7.48 2.93 15.04
C CYS A 361 -7.27 4.42 15.38
N VAL A 362 -6.30 4.76 16.23
CA VAL A 362 -5.96 6.16 16.53
C VAL A 362 -5.58 6.89 15.25
N GLY A 363 -4.72 6.29 14.40
CA GLY A 363 -4.38 6.87 13.10
C GLY A 363 -5.61 7.10 12.22
N ALA A 364 -6.45 6.09 12.08
CA ALA A 364 -7.64 6.15 11.22
C ALA A 364 -8.69 7.17 11.71
N ILE A 365 -8.86 7.34 13.02
CA ILE A 365 -9.83 8.28 13.59
C ILE A 365 -9.34 9.72 13.49
N LEU A 366 -8.05 9.95 13.74
CA LEU A 366 -7.50 11.31 13.81
C LEU A 366 -7.15 11.90 12.44
N ILE A 367 -6.93 11.08 11.40
CA ILE A 367 -6.37 11.57 10.14
C ILE A 367 -7.27 12.58 9.43
N VAL A 368 -8.56 12.31 9.36
CA VAL A 368 -9.52 13.20 8.69
C VAL A 368 -9.63 14.55 9.40
N PRO A 369 -9.98 14.63 10.71
CA PRO A 369 -10.09 15.91 11.38
C PRO A 369 -8.76 16.68 11.44
N ALA A 370 -7.61 16.01 11.60
CA ALA A 370 -6.31 16.67 11.65
C ALA A 370 -5.94 17.31 10.30
N VAL A 371 -6.18 16.61 9.19
CA VAL A 371 -5.90 17.13 7.85
C VAL A 371 -6.83 18.28 7.48
N LEU A 372 -8.13 18.16 7.76
CA LEU A 372 -9.09 19.24 7.48
C LEU A 372 -8.81 20.48 8.33
N ALA A 373 -8.62 20.32 9.64
CA ALA A 373 -8.31 21.44 10.51
C ALA A 373 -6.98 22.11 10.14
N GLY A 374 -5.94 21.29 9.86
CA GLY A 374 -4.65 21.80 9.41
C GLY A 374 -4.79 22.56 8.09
N SER A 375 -5.50 21.99 7.10
CA SER A 375 -5.73 22.62 5.79
C SER A 375 -6.47 23.95 5.92
N ALA A 376 -7.46 24.04 6.79
CA ALA A 376 -8.19 25.27 7.05
C ALA A 376 -7.32 26.38 7.68
N LEU A 377 -6.31 26.02 8.48
CA LEU A 377 -5.43 26.97 9.17
C LEU A 377 -4.27 27.46 8.29
N LEU A 378 -3.59 26.56 7.59
CA LEU A 378 -2.31 26.82 6.88
C LEU A 378 -2.28 26.22 5.46
N GLY A 379 -3.43 25.91 4.87
CA GLY A 379 -3.51 25.33 3.52
C GLY A 379 -2.73 24.02 3.41
N VAL A 380 -1.90 23.89 2.39
CA VAL A 380 -1.09 22.68 2.10
C VAL A 380 -0.15 22.34 3.26
N ALA A 381 0.53 23.34 3.83
CA ALA A 381 1.44 23.11 4.96
C ALA A 381 0.67 22.61 6.19
N GLY A 382 -0.50 23.15 6.47
CA GLY A 382 -1.32 22.70 7.57
C GLY A 382 -1.87 21.29 7.38
N ALA A 383 -2.25 20.89 6.17
CA ALA A 383 -2.63 19.52 5.85
C ALA A 383 -1.47 18.55 6.10
N ALA A 384 -0.26 18.89 5.68
CA ALA A 384 0.95 18.13 5.98
C ALA A 384 1.25 18.07 7.49
N GLY A 385 1.01 19.17 8.21
CA GLY A 385 1.08 19.24 9.67
C GLY A 385 0.08 18.29 10.34
N GLY A 386 -1.14 18.20 9.82
CA GLY A 386 -2.15 17.23 10.26
C GLY A 386 -1.67 15.78 10.14
N VAL A 387 -1.04 15.44 9.02
CA VAL A 387 -0.41 14.11 8.84
C VAL A 387 0.69 13.89 9.87
N ALA A 388 1.57 14.88 10.11
CA ALA A 388 2.64 14.79 11.09
C ALA A 388 2.10 14.55 12.51
N VAL A 389 1.09 15.30 12.93
CA VAL A 389 0.43 15.14 14.24
C VAL A 389 -0.11 13.72 14.42
N VAL A 390 -0.76 13.17 13.40
CA VAL A 390 -1.31 11.81 13.46
C VAL A 390 -0.19 10.77 13.56
N GLN A 391 0.88 10.89 12.78
CA GLN A 391 2.01 9.96 12.86
C GLN A 391 2.71 10.01 14.23
N VAL A 392 2.81 11.21 14.84
CA VAL A 392 3.33 11.37 16.20
C VAL A 392 2.39 10.74 17.24
N ALA A 393 1.07 10.89 17.08
CA ALA A 393 0.09 10.24 17.96
C ALA A 393 0.19 8.71 17.88
N VAL A 394 0.27 8.14 16.68
CA VAL A 394 0.48 6.69 16.46
C VAL A 394 1.80 6.23 17.08
N LEU A 395 2.89 6.98 16.88
CA LEU A 395 4.18 6.71 17.51
C LEU A 395 4.08 6.70 19.04
N THR A 396 3.34 7.65 19.62
CA THR A 396 3.13 7.72 21.07
C THR A 396 2.44 6.47 21.60
N VAL A 397 1.36 6.00 20.94
CA VAL A 397 0.67 4.77 21.32
C VAL A 397 1.60 3.56 21.26
N PHE A 398 2.35 3.41 20.16
CA PHE A 398 3.32 2.31 20.05
C PHE A 398 4.45 2.42 21.08
N THR A 399 4.92 3.61 21.40
CA THR A 399 5.96 3.81 22.42
C THR A 399 5.47 3.36 23.79
N VAL A 400 4.29 3.82 24.22
CA VAL A 400 3.70 3.46 25.51
C VAL A 400 3.50 1.94 25.61
N THR A 401 3.06 1.29 24.53
CA THR A 401 2.80 -0.16 24.52
C THR A 401 4.07 -1.01 24.41
N ALA A 402 5.12 -0.52 23.74
CA ALA A 402 6.39 -1.22 23.55
C ALA A 402 7.36 -1.07 24.72
N LEU A 403 7.31 0.06 25.46
CA LEU A 403 8.25 0.34 26.56
C LEU A 403 8.32 -0.77 27.63
N PRO A 404 7.21 -1.37 28.13
CA PRO A 404 7.28 -2.46 29.09
C PRO A 404 8.03 -3.67 28.53
N VAL A 405 7.75 -4.04 27.25
CA VAL A 405 8.43 -5.15 26.57
C VAL A 405 9.93 -4.87 26.44
N LEU A 406 10.29 -3.68 26.00
CA LEU A 406 11.70 -3.29 25.85
C LEU A 406 12.45 -3.21 27.20
N ARG A 407 11.74 -3.03 28.32
CA ARG A 407 12.31 -3.07 29.67
C ARG A 407 12.40 -4.46 30.26
N GLY A 408 11.89 -5.49 29.55
CA GLY A 408 11.88 -6.86 30.03
C GLY A 408 10.79 -7.13 31.10
N ARG A 409 9.70 -6.37 31.03
CA ARG A 409 8.55 -6.47 31.94
C ARG A 409 7.32 -7.01 31.22
#